data_c425bf25192b79465a12070a6b02f218
#
_entry.id   c425bf25192b79465a12070a6b02f218
#
_cell.length_a   1.000
_cell.length_b   1.000
_cell.length_c   1.000
_cell.angle_alpha   90.00
_cell.angle_beta   90.00
_cell.angle_gamma   90.00
#
_symmetry.space_group_name_H-M   'P 1'
#
loop_
_entity.id
_entity.type
_entity.pdbx_description
1 polymer ?
#
loop_
_entity_poly.entity_id
_entity_poly.type
_entity_poly.pdbx_seq_one_letter_code
_entity_poly.pdbx_strand_id
1 'polypeptide(L)'
;DSVQSLIAEKFLEISLSDEDLFHGMGREDIDAAMLGAGRPFVLEIRRPKRRELDLVNIAEDVNSSHKDRIKITNLKIVPRSRVAQLKNTVCEKTYRVDVSVSHELSIESLKKGAQRLSNAVVEQRTPTRVSHRRADLVRPRLINYMAVKSFVKGMAELEIRAQHGTYIRELVSGDRGRTDPSLSSLVDSPCKVEVLDVLNLHLDNSEKKDG
;
A
#
# COMPACT_ATOMS: atom_id res chain seq x y z
N ASP A 1 -15.86 -3.99 9.33
CA ASP A 1 -15.55 -2.56 9.44
C ASP A 1 -14.51 -2.18 8.38
N SER A 2 -14.66 -1.03 7.77
CA SER A 2 -13.68 -0.45 6.84
C SER A 2 -12.89 0.66 7.51
N VAL A 3 -11.72 1.00 6.96
CA VAL A 3 -10.95 2.18 7.41
C VAL A 3 -11.82 3.45 7.38
N GLN A 4 -12.63 3.61 6.32
CA GLN A 4 -13.58 4.72 6.20
C GLN A 4 -14.56 4.74 7.36
N SER A 5 -15.24 3.63 7.66
CA SER A 5 -16.26 3.60 8.73
C SER A 5 -15.67 3.88 10.10
N LEU A 6 -14.48 3.35 10.41
CA LEU A 6 -13.79 3.58 11.68
C LEU A 6 -13.39 5.06 11.88
N ILE A 7 -13.00 5.74 10.80
CA ILE A 7 -12.66 7.17 10.87
C ILE A 7 -13.91 8.03 10.85
N ALA A 8 -14.84 7.78 9.93
CA ALA A 8 -15.96 8.69 9.66
C ALA A 8 -16.98 8.76 10.79
N GLU A 9 -17.20 7.68 11.53
CA GLU A 9 -18.22 7.59 12.58
C GLU A 9 -18.22 8.81 13.52
N LYS A 10 -17.04 9.14 14.10
CA LYS A 10 -16.93 10.26 15.04
C LYS A 10 -17.11 11.62 14.38
N PHE A 11 -16.63 11.78 13.14
CA PHE A 11 -16.82 13.01 12.37
C PHE A 11 -18.30 13.23 12.03
N LEU A 12 -19.02 12.20 11.63
CA LEU A 12 -20.45 12.27 11.31
C LEU A 12 -21.28 12.63 12.54
N GLU A 13 -20.99 12.01 13.69
CA GLU A 13 -21.63 12.30 14.97
C GLU A 13 -21.50 13.79 15.35
N ILE A 14 -20.26 14.31 15.39
CA ILE A 14 -19.98 15.67 15.85
C ILE A 14 -20.45 16.73 14.87
N SER A 15 -20.32 16.48 13.55
CA SER A 15 -20.76 17.40 12.50
C SER A 15 -22.28 17.37 12.25
N LEU A 16 -22.99 16.45 12.89
CA LEU A 16 -24.42 16.18 12.66
C LEU A 16 -24.73 15.95 11.19
N SER A 17 -23.91 15.14 10.54
CA SER A 17 -24.03 14.70 9.15
C SER A 17 -24.28 13.20 9.09
N ASP A 18 -24.89 12.75 7.99
CA ASP A 18 -25.17 11.35 7.70
C ASP A 18 -24.43 10.81 6.47
N GLU A 19 -23.59 11.66 5.84
CA GLU A 19 -22.93 11.30 4.59
C GLU A 19 -21.47 11.74 4.60
N ASP A 20 -20.57 10.78 4.24
CA ASP A 20 -19.15 11.01 4.05
C ASP A 20 -18.63 10.40 2.74
N LEU A 21 -17.50 10.89 2.27
CA LEU A 21 -16.70 10.27 1.22
C LEU A 21 -15.24 10.20 1.66
N PHE A 22 -14.68 9.02 1.55
CA PHE A 22 -13.27 8.77 1.88
C PHE A 22 -12.41 8.72 0.61
N HIS A 23 -11.35 9.52 0.59
CA HIS A 23 -10.38 9.59 -0.50
C HIS A 23 -9.00 9.26 0.04
N GLY A 24 -8.50 8.05 -0.24
CA GLY A 24 -7.14 7.64 0.10
C GLY A 24 -6.17 7.86 -1.06
N MET A 25 -4.90 8.11 -0.75
CA MET A 25 -3.81 8.11 -1.74
C MET A 25 -3.47 6.69 -2.17
N GLY A 26 -4.04 6.24 -3.28
CA GLY A 26 -3.90 4.88 -3.77
C GLY A 26 -4.71 3.86 -2.94
N ARG A 27 -4.53 2.59 -3.26
CA ARG A 27 -5.23 1.48 -2.62
C ARG A 27 -4.35 0.24 -2.66
N GLU A 28 -4.32 -0.49 -1.56
CA GLU A 28 -3.71 -1.81 -1.47
C GLU A 28 -4.78 -2.91 -1.37
N ASP A 29 -4.35 -4.16 -1.33
CA ASP A 29 -5.22 -5.29 -1.05
C ASP A 29 -5.74 -5.20 0.39
N ILE A 30 -6.88 -5.85 0.66
CA ILE A 30 -7.61 -5.72 1.93
C ILE A 30 -6.81 -6.22 3.14
N ASP A 31 -5.88 -7.13 2.91
CA ASP A 31 -5.02 -7.77 3.91
C ASP A 31 -3.66 -7.05 4.09
N ALA A 32 -3.43 -5.93 3.39
CA ALA A 32 -2.20 -5.16 3.52
C ALA A 32 -2.33 -4.09 4.62
N ALA A 33 -1.46 -4.15 5.64
CA ALA A 33 -1.37 -3.11 6.64
C ALA A 33 -0.56 -1.91 6.16
N MET A 34 -0.94 -0.72 6.63
CA MET A 34 -0.18 0.51 6.47
C MET A 34 0.69 0.74 7.71
N LEU A 35 1.96 0.39 7.63
CA LEU A 35 2.94 0.60 8.69
C LEU A 35 3.69 1.94 8.50
N GLY A 36 4.55 2.30 9.45
CA GLY A 36 5.36 3.52 9.36
C GLY A 36 4.55 4.81 9.41
N ALA A 37 4.81 5.74 8.49
CA ALA A 37 4.19 7.07 8.47
C ALA A 37 2.71 7.09 8.07
N GLY A 38 2.16 5.94 7.65
CA GLY A 38 0.77 5.83 7.22
C GLY A 38 0.52 6.34 5.80
N ARG A 39 -0.73 6.60 5.50
CA ARG A 39 -1.22 7.01 4.17
C ARG A 39 -2.02 8.30 4.26
N PRO A 40 -1.73 9.31 3.45
CA PRO A 40 -2.57 10.50 3.35
C PRO A 40 -3.99 10.17 2.88
N PHE A 41 -4.96 10.83 3.48
CA PHE A 41 -6.36 10.74 3.09
C PHE A 41 -7.06 12.10 3.19
N VAL A 42 -8.20 12.22 2.52
CA VAL A 42 -9.17 13.30 2.73
C VAL A 42 -10.52 12.66 3.06
N LEU A 43 -11.13 13.09 4.16
CA LEU A 43 -12.50 12.76 4.51
C LEU A 43 -13.39 13.96 4.17
N GLU A 44 -14.29 13.80 3.22
CA GLU A 44 -15.28 14.81 2.85
C GLU A 44 -16.58 14.53 3.62
N ILE A 45 -16.96 15.44 4.52
CA ILE A 45 -18.25 15.39 5.21
C ILE A 45 -19.25 16.20 4.44
N ARG A 46 -20.35 15.59 4.03
CA ARG A 46 -21.37 16.23 3.22
C ARG A 46 -22.50 16.81 4.07
N ARG A 47 -22.97 17.99 3.69
CA ARG A 47 -24.11 18.65 4.35
C ARG A 47 -24.01 18.73 5.87
N PRO A 48 -22.83 19.06 6.48
CA PRO A 48 -22.70 19.12 7.92
C PRO A 48 -23.55 20.26 8.47
N LYS A 49 -24.24 20.00 9.60
CA LYS A 49 -24.97 21.04 10.35
C LYS A 49 -24.03 21.83 11.27
N ARG A 50 -22.93 21.20 11.70
CA ARG A 50 -21.85 21.83 12.46
C ARG A 50 -20.54 21.73 11.65
N ARG A 51 -19.87 22.89 11.45
CA ARG A 51 -18.62 22.98 10.66
C ARG A 51 -17.38 23.26 11.52
N GLU A 52 -17.58 23.81 12.71
CA GLU A 52 -16.50 24.01 13.68
C GLU A 52 -16.25 22.69 14.41
N LEU A 53 -15.10 22.08 14.10
CA LEU A 53 -14.71 20.77 14.63
C LEU A 53 -13.38 20.90 15.34
N ASP A 54 -13.29 20.37 16.56
CA ASP A 54 -12.03 20.19 17.26
C ASP A 54 -11.33 18.94 16.73
N LEU A 55 -10.47 19.14 15.74
CA LEU A 55 -9.79 18.05 15.04
C LEU A 55 -8.80 17.29 15.94
N VAL A 56 -8.26 17.94 16.97
CA VAL A 56 -7.33 17.30 17.92
C VAL A 56 -8.11 16.29 18.78
N ASN A 57 -9.18 16.74 19.42
CA ASN A 57 -10.01 15.87 20.24
C ASN A 57 -10.66 14.74 19.41
N ILE A 58 -11.10 15.03 18.20
CA ILE A 58 -11.66 13.98 17.30
C ILE A 58 -10.60 12.92 16.96
N ALA A 59 -9.36 13.33 16.68
CA ALA A 59 -8.27 12.39 16.41
C ALA A 59 -7.96 11.51 17.63
N GLU A 60 -7.95 12.09 18.83
CA GLU A 60 -7.73 11.36 20.08
C GLU A 60 -8.86 10.36 20.35
N ASP A 61 -10.12 10.76 20.14
CA ASP A 61 -11.29 9.89 20.29
C ASP A 61 -11.25 8.70 19.32
N VAL A 62 -10.99 8.95 18.03
CA VAL A 62 -10.87 7.87 17.01
C VAL A 62 -9.73 6.93 17.37
N ASN A 63 -8.55 7.46 17.72
CA ASN A 63 -7.38 6.65 18.04
C ASN A 63 -7.56 5.82 19.31
N SER A 64 -8.26 6.34 20.32
CA SER A 64 -8.53 5.61 21.56
C SER A 64 -9.63 4.56 21.39
N SER A 65 -10.70 4.88 20.66
CA SER A 65 -11.80 3.95 20.40
C SER A 65 -11.38 2.77 19.52
N HIS A 66 -10.40 2.97 18.66
CA HIS A 66 -9.94 1.96 17.68
C HIS A 66 -8.46 1.63 17.85
N LYS A 67 -7.97 1.64 19.11
CA LYS A 67 -6.60 1.27 19.46
C LYS A 67 -6.22 -0.06 18.80
N ASP A 68 -5.00 -0.16 18.30
CA ASP A 68 -4.44 -1.34 17.61
C ASP A 68 -5.08 -1.68 16.23
N ARG A 69 -6.11 -0.93 15.80
CA ARG A 69 -6.75 -1.11 14.49
C ARG A 69 -6.41 0.01 13.51
N ILE A 70 -6.44 1.27 13.99
CA ILE A 70 -6.19 2.45 13.18
C ILE A 70 -5.56 3.56 14.03
N LYS A 71 -4.74 4.39 13.39
CA LYS A 71 -4.23 5.62 13.96
C LYS A 71 -4.30 6.74 12.94
N ILE A 72 -4.97 7.85 13.26
CA ILE A 72 -5.00 9.06 12.45
C ILE A 72 -4.20 10.17 13.12
N THR A 73 -3.52 10.98 12.31
CA THR A 73 -2.66 12.07 12.78
C THR A 73 -2.72 13.26 11.83
N ASN A 74 -2.27 14.44 12.28
CA ASN A 74 -2.07 15.62 11.45
C ASN A 74 -3.33 16.07 10.69
N LEU A 75 -4.49 16.03 11.35
CA LEU A 75 -5.76 16.46 10.75
C LEU A 75 -5.80 17.97 10.55
N LYS A 76 -6.29 18.39 9.40
CA LYS A 76 -6.52 19.81 9.08
C LYS A 76 -7.66 19.97 8.09
N ILE A 77 -8.31 21.13 8.12
CA ILE A 77 -9.29 21.50 7.10
C ILE A 77 -8.55 21.85 5.82
N VAL A 78 -8.98 21.28 4.71
CA VAL A 78 -8.36 21.49 3.39
C VAL A 78 -9.41 21.86 2.34
N PRO A 79 -9.04 22.60 1.27
CA PRO A 79 -9.95 22.90 0.19
C PRO A 79 -10.28 21.62 -0.61
N ARG A 80 -11.45 21.62 -1.28
CA ARG A 80 -11.91 20.48 -2.08
C ARG A 80 -10.93 20.06 -3.19
N SER A 81 -10.15 21.01 -3.71
CA SER A 81 -9.09 20.73 -4.70
C SER A 81 -8.05 19.72 -4.21
N ARG A 82 -7.87 19.59 -2.89
CA ARG A 82 -6.94 18.61 -2.30
C ARG A 82 -7.31 17.17 -2.64
N VAL A 83 -8.58 16.85 -2.84
CA VAL A 83 -9.05 15.52 -3.28
C VAL A 83 -8.46 15.15 -4.65
N ALA A 84 -8.50 16.07 -5.61
CA ALA A 84 -7.93 15.83 -6.94
C ALA A 84 -6.40 15.69 -6.89
N GLN A 85 -5.72 16.54 -6.13
CA GLN A 85 -4.28 16.44 -5.90
C GLN A 85 -3.92 15.07 -5.29
N LEU A 86 -4.59 14.66 -4.22
CA LEU A 86 -4.36 13.38 -3.56
C LEU A 86 -4.51 12.19 -4.51
N LYS A 87 -5.57 12.19 -5.35
CA LYS A 87 -5.83 11.10 -6.31
C LYS A 87 -4.83 11.04 -7.45
N ASN A 88 -4.27 12.20 -7.85
CA ASN A 88 -3.31 12.30 -8.93
C ASN A 88 -1.86 12.12 -8.48
N THR A 89 -1.61 12.12 -7.17
CA THR A 89 -0.26 11.90 -6.64
C THR A 89 0.19 10.47 -6.92
N VAL A 90 1.31 10.36 -7.62
CA VAL A 90 2.02 9.11 -7.88
C VAL A 90 3.28 9.07 -7.03
N CYS A 91 3.49 7.98 -6.33
CA CYS A 91 4.67 7.80 -5.51
C CYS A 91 5.16 6.34 -5.55
N GLU A 92 6.46 6.17 -5.43
CA GLU A 92 7.04 4.88 -5.14
C GLU A 92 6.66 4.43 -3.73
N LYS A 93 6.67 3.12 -3.52
CA LYS A 93 6.32 2.54 -2.23
C LYS A 93 7.35 1.53 -1.80
N THR A 94 7.61 1.49 -0.50
CA THR A 94 8.38 0.40 0.11
C THR A 94 7.44 -0.53 0.85
N TYR A 95 7.64 -1.82 0.64
CA TYR A 95 6.85 -2.90 1.20
C TYR A 95 7.70 -3.83 2.05
N ARG A 96 7.11 -4.38 3.10
CA ARG A 96 7.55 -5.61 3.76
C ARG A 96 6.72 -6.75 3.21
N VAL A 97 7.38 -7.82 2.81
CA VAL A 97 6.72 -8.96 2.18
C VAL A 97 7.23 -10.26 2.78
N ASP A 98 6.37 -11.02 3.44
CA ASP A 98 6.69 -12.37 3.88
C ASP A 98 6.33 -13.35 2.77
N VAL A 99 7.31 -14.14 2.36
CA VAL A 99 7.23 -15.02 1.21
C VAL A 99 7.54 -16.45 1.62
N SER A 100 6.64 -17.38 1.32
CA SER A 100 6.93 -18.80 1.39
C SER A 100 7.63 -19.28 0.11
N VAL A 101 8.69 -20.03 0.28
CA VAL A 101 9.49 -20.64 -0.80
C VAL A 101 9.77 -22.11 -0.49
N SER A 102 10.25 -22.85 -1.50
CA SER A 102 10.68 -24.25 -1.26
C SER A 102 11.75 -24.33 -0.18
N HIS A 103 11.66 -25.36 0.67
CA HIS A 103 12.66 -25.65 1.70
C HIS A 103 14.05 -25.99 1.13
N GLU A 104 14.12 -26.37 -0.15
CA GLU A 104 15.37 -26.70 -0.85
C GLU A 104 16.07 -25.44 -1.41
N LEU A 105 15.36 -24.29 -1.44
CA LEU A 105 15.94 -23.05 -1.93
C LEU A 105 16.95 -22.49 -0.93
N SER A 106 18.17 -22.21 -1.41
CA SER A 106 19.19 -21.57 -0.58
C SER A 106 18.96 -20.07 -0.44
N ILE A 107 19.40 -19.49 0.67
CA ILE A 107 19.36 -18.04 0.87
C ILE A 107 20.19 -17.30 -0.18
N GLU A 108 21.30 -17.90 -0.65
CA GLU A 108 22.16 -17.33 -1.69
C GLU A 108 21.42 -17.22 -3.02
N SER A 109 20.67 -18.26 -3.41
CA SER A 109 19.85 -18.23 -4.63
C SER A 109 18.76 -17.17 -4.52
N LEU A 110 18.09 -17.07 -3.36
CA LEU A 110 17.08 -16.04 -3.12
C LEU A 110 17.66 -14.62 -3.20
N LYS A 111 18.82 -14.39 -2.58
CA LYS A 111 19.53 -13.09 -2.65
C LYS A 111 19.94 -12.74 -4.06
N LYS A 112 20.43 -13.69 -4.86
CA LYS A 112 20.77 -13.48 -6.27
C LYS A 112 19.52 -13.11 -7.09
N GLY A 113 18.40 -13.81 -6.90
CA GLY A 113 17.13 -13.48 -7.55
C GLY A 113 16.67 -12.07 -7.21
N ALA A 114 16.67 -11.70 -5.93
CA ALA A 114 16.32 -10.37 -5.44
C ALA A 114 17.24 -9.27 -6.03
N GLN A 115 18.54 -9.53 -6.07
CA GLN A 115 19.51 -8.59 -6.67
C GLN A 115 19.26 -8.36 -8.16
N ARG A 116 18.89 -9.39 -8.92
CA ARG A 116 18.56 -9.27 -10.35
C ARG A 116 17.31 -8.44 -10.59
N LEU A 117 16.35 -8.41 -9.66
CA LEU A 117 15.17 -7.54 -9.71
C LEU A 117 15.47 -6.11 -9.26
N SER A 118 16.53 -5.87 -8.50
CA SER A 118 16.89 -4.53 -8.06
C SER A 118 17.39 -3.69 -9.24
N ASN A 119 16.87 -2.45 -9.37
CA ASN A 119 17.09 -1.54 -10.49
C ASN A 119 16.67 -2.12 -11.86
N ALA A 120 15.74 -3.08 -11.87
CA ALA A 120 15.26 -3.72 -13.08
C ALA A 120 13.84 -3.23 -13.44
N VAL A 121 13.55 -3.22 -14.74
CA VAL A 121 12.20 -3.05 -15.27
C VAL A 121 11.62 -4.43 -15.52
N VAL A 122 10.46 -4.68 -14.96
CA VAL A 122 9.69 -5.91 -15.19
C VAL A 122 8.44 -5.59 -16.03
N GLU A 123 8.07 -6.50 -16.93
CA GLU A 123 6.84 -6.41 -17.69
C GLU A 123 5.71 -7.06 -16.90
N GLN A 124 4.73 -6.27 -16.48
CA GLN A 124 3.56 -6.76 -15.75
C GLN A 124 2.30 -6.67 -16.60
N ARG A 125 1.77 -7.79 -17.00
CA ARG A 125 0.41 -7.88 -17.54
C ARG A 125 -0.60 -7.79 -16.42
N THR A 126 -1.77 -7.22 -16.69
CA THR A 126 -2.86 -7.13 -15.71
C THR A 126 -3.04 -8.49 -15.00
N PRO A 127 -2.95 -8.56 -13.66
CA PRO A 127 -2.98 -9.82 -12.92
C PRO A 127 -4.25 -10.63 -13.15
N THR A 128 -4.12 -11.96 -13.16
CA THR A 128 -5.26 -12.87 -13.31
C THR A 128 -6.36 -12.57 -12.30
N ARG A 129 -6.02 -12.29 -11.03
CA ARG A 129 -6.97 -12.02 -9.94
C ARG A 129 -7.81 -10.75 -10.12
N VAL A 130 -7.39 -9.81 -10.97
CA VAL A 130 -8.11 -8.55 -11.24
C VAL A 130 -8.54 -8.38 -12.69
N SER A 131 -8.28 -9.34 -13.56
CA SER A 131 -8.59 -9.29 -15.00
C SER A 131 -10.08 -9.09 -15.29
N HIS A 132 -10.96 -9.57 -14.39
CA HIS A 132 -12.41 -9.40 -14.51
C HIS A 132 -12.90 -7.95 -14.38
N ARG A 133 -12.09 -7.04 -13.88
CA ARG A 133 -12.47 -5.63 -13.61
C ARG A 133 -11.49 -4.61 -14.18
N ARG A 134 -10.44 -5.04 -14.88
CA ARG A 134 -9.42 -4.16 -15.46
C ARG A 134 -9.07 -4.61 -16.88
N ALA A 135 -8.77 -3.63 -17.76
CA ALA A 135 -8.28 -3.92 -19.09
C ALA A 135 -6.98 -4.74 -19.02
N ASP A 136 -6.87 -5.76 -19.86
CA ASP A 136 -5.70 -6.63 -19.93
C ASP A 136 -4.58 -5.93 -20.72
N LEU A 137 -3.66 -5.33 -20.02
CA LEU A 137 -2.56 -4.54 -20.57
C LEU A 137 -1.24 -4.96 -19.93
N VAL A 138 -0.18 -4.94 -20.73
CA VAL A 138 1.21 -5.06 -20.23
C VAL A 138 1.73 -3.68 -19.90
N ARG A 139 2.38 -3.54 -18.73
CA ARG A 139 2.95 -2.29 -18.27
C ARG A 139 4.36 -2.52 -17.72
N PRO A 140 5.36 -1.76 -18.17
CA PRO A 140 6.68 -1.79 -17.54
C PRO A 140 6.58 -1.20 -16.12
N ARG A 141 7.32 -1.82 -15.18
CA ARG A 141 7.41 -1.37 -13.78
C ARG A 141 8.85 -1.41 -13.30
N LEU A 142 9.33 -0.28 -12.82
CA LEU A 142 10.66 -0.20 -12.21
C LEU A 142 10.59 -0.75 -10.79
N ILE A 143 11.48 -1.68 -10.51
CA ILE A 143 11.76 -2.18 -9.16
C ILE A 143 13.04 -1.48 -8.69
N ASN A 144 12.92 -0.52 -7.77
CA ASN A 144 14.06 0.26 -7.29
C ASN A 144 15.04 -0.62 -6.53
N TYR A 145 14.53 -1.46 -5.62
CA TYR A 145 15.31 -2.52 -5.00
C TYR A 145 14.42 -3.65 -4.46
N MET A 146 15.04 -4.80 -4.27
CA MET A 146 14.51 -5.93 -3.53
C MET A 146 15.63 -6.52 -2.66
N ALA A 147 15.41 -6.60 -1.36
CA ALA A 147 16.39 -7.10 -0.40
C ALA A 147 15.80 -8.22 0.48
N VAL A 148 16.56 -9.29 0.68
CA VAL A 148 16.22 -10.36 1.63
C VAL A 148 16.68 -9.93 3.02
N LYS A 149 15.75 -9.71 3.94
CA LYS A 149 16.01 -9.28 5.32
C LYS A 149 16.26 -10.47 6.24
N SER A 150 15.47 -11.52 6.06
CA SER A 150 15.63 -12.77 6.81
C SER A 150 15.17 -13.97 5.96
N PHE A 151 15.67 -15.16 6.31
CA PHE A 151 15.25 -16.43 5.71
C PHE A 151 15.36 -17.54 6.74
N VAL A 152 14.23 -18.13 7.10
CA VAL A 152 14.16 -19.21 8.10
C VAL A 152 13.12 -20.23 7.68
N LYS A 153 13.53 -21.51 7.56
CA LYS A 153 12.63 -22.65 7.32
C LYS A 153 11.64 -22.45 6.16
N GLY A 154 12.13 -21.94 5.02
CA GLY A 154 11.29 -21.73 3.83
C GLY A 154 10.42 -20.47 3.88
N MET A 155 10.61 -19.61 4.89
CA MET A 155 9.99 -18.28 4.97
C MET A 155 11.07 -17.21 4.82
N ALA A 156 10.85 -16.28 3.89
CA ALA A 156 11.71 -15.14 3.67
C ALA A 156 10.95 -13.84 3.96
N GLU A 157 11.59 -12.92 4.67
CA GLU A 157 11.13 -11.54 4.73
C GLU A 157 11.90 -10.72 3.69
N LEU A 158 11.16 -10.07 2.81
CA LEU A 158 11.70 -9.19 1.79
C LEU A 158 11.30 -7.74 2.07
N GLU A 159 12.20 -6.82 1.74
CA GLU A 159 11.88 -5.41 1.61
C GLU A 159 11.98 -5.02 0.13
N ILE A 160 10.90 -4.45 -0.41
CA ILE A 160 10.79 -4.14 -1.83
C ILE A 160 10.38 -2.69 -1.99
N ARG A 161 11.16 -1.89 -2.73
CA ARG A 161 10.75 -0.57 -3.20
C ARG A 161 10.46 -0.63 -4.69
N ALA A 162 9.29 -0.18 -5.08
CA ALA A 162 8.83 -0.28 -6.45
C ALA A 162 8.02 0.96 -6.88
N GLN A 163 8.02 1.18 -8.18
CA GLN A 163 7.24 2.21 -8.85
C GLN A 163 5.74 2.07 -8.54
N HIS A 164 5.04 3.22 -8.56
CA HIS A 164 3.58 3.25 -8.44
C HIS A 164 2.88 2.26 -9.37
N GLY A 165 1.89 1.55 -8.82
CA GLY A 165 1.07 0.60 -9.57
C GLY A 165 1.74 -0.74 -9.88
N THR A 166 2.88 -1.05 -9.26
CA THR A 166 3.47 -2.39 -9.30
C THR A 166 2.63 -3.37 -8.49
N TYR A 167 2.35 -4.52 -9.06
CA TYR A 167 1.66 -5.63 -8.40
C TYR A 167 2.69 -6.51 -7.69
N ILE A 168 2.84 -6.33 -6.39
CA ILE A 168 3.92 -6.97 -5.61
C ILE A 168 3.74 -8.49 -5.50
N ARG A 169 2.50 -8.99 -5.34
CA ARG A 169 2.24 -10.44 -5.29
C ARG A 169 2.66 -11.11 -6.58
N GLU A 170 2.37 -10.48 -7.71
CA GLU A 170 2.72 -10.99 -9.03
C GLU A 170 4.21 -10.82 -9.37
N LEU A 171 4.87 -9.77 -8.84
CA LEU A 171 6.32 -9.63 -8.92
C LEU A 171 7.04 -10.81 -8.25
N VAL A 172 6.51 -11.31 -7.16
CA VAL A 172 7.04 -12.48 -6.45
C VAL A 172 6.68 -13.78 -7.16
N SER A 173 5.40 -14.02 -7.44
CA SER A 173 4.90 -15.31 -7.95
C SER A 173 5.04 -15.52 -9.46
N GLY A 174 5.12 -14.42 -10.23
CA GLY A 174 5.14 -14.46 -11.70
C GLY A 174 3.77 -14.56 -12.37
N ASP A 175 2.70 -14.88 -11.63
CA ASP A 175 1.33 -15.03 -12.15
C ASP A 175 1.29 -15.82 -13.50
N ARG A 176 1.94 -16.99 -13.52
CA ARG A 176 2.03 -17.87 -14.69
C ARG A 176 2.67 -17.20 -15.93
N GLY A 177 3.72 -16.40 -15.72
CA GLY A 177 4.42 -15.66 -16.78
C GLY A 177 3.77 -14.34 -17.17
N ARG A 178 2.75 -13.86 -16.44
CA ARG A 178 2.16 -12.53 -16.66
C ARG A 178 3.01 -11.40 -16.06
N THR A 179 3.98 -11.74 -15.21
CA THR A 179 5.04 -10.84 -14.73
C THR A 179 6.39 -11.47 -15.07
N ASP A 180 7.19 -10.78 -15.86
CA ASP A 180 8.51 -11.26 -16.29
C ASP A 180 9.55 -10.13 -16.31
N PRO A 181 10.75 -10.33 -15.70
CA PRO A 181 11.08 -11.40 -14.78
C PRO A 181 10.31 -11.30 -13.46
N SER A 182 10.12 -12.42 -12.78
CA SER A 182 9.59 -12.50 -11.41
C SER A 182 10.61 -13.15 -10.48
N LEU A 183 10.40 -13.03 -9.15
CA LEU A 183 11.28 -13.72 -8.20
C LEU A 183 11.24 -15.25 -8.43
N SER A 184 10.05 -15.83 -8.57
CA SER A 184 9.88 -17.26 -8.84
C SER A 184 10.63 -17.72 -10.08
N SER A 185 10.57 -16.97 -11.20
CA SER A 185 11.28 -17.33 -12.42
C SER A 185 12.80 -17.22 -12.29
N LEU A 186 13.29 -16.26 -11.49
CA LEU A 186 14.73 -16.06 -11.30
C LEU A 186 15.39 -17.04 -10.35
N VAL A 187 14.62 -17.61 -9.41
CA VAL A 187 15.13 -18.62 -8.47
C VAL A 187 14.75 -20.06 -8.88
N ASP A 188 14.05 -20.19 -10.00
CA ASP A 188 13.54 -21.48 -10.52
C ASP A 188 12.76 -22.28 -9.47
N SER A 189 11.95 -21.58 -8.69
CA SER A 189 11.17 -22.17 -7.59
C SER A 189 9.92 -21.34 -7.29
N PRO A 190 8.78 -21.98 -6.99
CA PRO A 190 7.58 -21.26 -6.61
C PRO A 190 7.81 -20.38 -5.36
N CYS A 191 7.47 -19.10 -5.46
CA CYS A 191 7.46 -18.15 -4.36
C CYS A 191 6.05 -17.61 -4.20
N LYS A 192 5.53 -17.56 -2.97
CA LYS A 192 4.19 -17.08 -2.68
C LYS A 192 4.20 -16.05 -1.57
N VAL A 193 3.54 -14.92 -1.78
CA VAL A 193 3.37 -13.88 -0.78
C VAL A 193 2.33 -14.33 0.24
N GLU A 194 2.72 -14.40 1.50
CA GLU A 194 1.85 -14.72 2.63
C GLU A 194 1.39 -13.44 3.33
N VAL A 195 2.29 -12.47 3.56
CA VAL A 195 1.99 -11.16 4.17
C VAL A 195 2.53 -10.05 3.27
N LEU A 196 1.78 -8.99 3.12
CA LEU A 196 2.17 -7.81 2.35
C LEU A 196 1.78 -6.55 3.13
N ASP A 197 2.77 -5.81 3.61
CA ASP A 197 2.57 -4.56 4.32
C ASP A 197 3.28 -3.40 3.61
N VAL A 198 2.70 -2.20 3.71
CA VAL A 198 3.32 -0.98 3.20
C VAL A 198 4.10 -0.31 4.32
N LEU A 199 5.41 -0.17 4.13
CA LEU A 199 6.30 0.50 5.09
C LEU A 199 6.36 2.01 4.86
N ASN A 200 6.37 2.45 3.60
CA ASN A 200 6.51 3.86 3.27
C ASN A 200 5.92 4.21 1.90
N LEU A 201 5.38 5.43 1.80
CA LEU A 201 5.06 6.12 0.56
C LEU A 201 6.10 7.22 0.36
N HIS A 202 6.84 7.16 -0.76
CA HIS A 202 7.88 8.13 -1.09
C HIS A 202 7.26 9.34 -1.78
N LEU A 203 6.79 10.29 -0.96
CA LEU A 203 6.20 11.55 -1.42
C LEU A 203 7.30 12.56 -1.70
N ASP A 204 7.17 13.34 -2.75
CA ASP A 204 8.05 14.47 -3.02
C ASP A 204 7.96 15.51 -1.89
N ASN A 205 9.07 16.21 -1.62
CA ASN A 205 9.18 17.15 -0.51
C ASN A 205 8.18 18.32 -0.57
N SER A 206 7.58 18.59 -1.72
CA SER A 206 6.49 19.57 -1.88
C SER A 206 5.22 19.16 -1.11
N GLU A 207 4.97 17.87 -0.96
CA GLU A 207 3.80 17.35 -0.24
C GLU A 207 4.03 17.13 1.26
N LYS A 208 5.30 17.09 1.71
CA LYS A 208 5.66 16.96 3.12
C LYS A 208 5.52 18.27 3.90
N LYS A 209 5.53 19.44 3.23
CA LYS A 209 5.43 20.76 3.87
C LYS A 209 4.01 21.16 4.22
N ASP A 210 3.00 20.48 3.69
CA ASP A 210 1.59 20.73 3.94
C ASP A 210 0.98 19.72 4.94
N GLY A 211 1.80 18.90 5.58
CA GLY A 211 1.44 17.93 6.60
C GLY A 211 1.50 18.47 8.03
#